data_d75cb5d1d6d80b857fd4875eef03d695
#
_entry.id   d75cb5d1d6d80b857fd4875eef03d695
#
_cell.length_a   1.000
_cell.length_b   1.000
_cell.length_c   1.000
_cell.angle_alpha   90.00
_cell.angle_beta   90.00
_cell.angle_gamma   90.00
#
_symmetry.space_group_name_H-M   'P 1'
#
loop_
_entity.id
_entity.type
_entity.pdbx_description
1 polymer ?
#
loop_
_entity_poly.entity_id
_entity_poly.type
_entity_poly.pdbx_seq_one_letter_code
_entity_poly.pdbx_strand_id
1 'polypeptide(L)'
;KTQNTDNLAICSLVYETLTELTDAFEAEPGLFTEWSSDDGETWTFTVDTERAFHDGHVLTAQDAAYSIRTAMASSLYASRLGAVKEVKDNDDGTVTVTLSRANTQFPALLNIPVIENDAGDSAYPCGTGLYTYAADHQSLTVAADHPDADKAPVEAFYLAEYKSVEEITSAFDNGELDLALSDPSSGTDLTFSTQSDQRQYATTNLQYIGFNTNSSFFMTARYRQPFNYVVDRAFAVALLHDCAVASALPVHPASTLFDSSLNESLAYDLDKAKKMFDDLKIVDYDGDGEREYMPDGLSPLDISLSLIVYAD
;
A
#
# COMPACT_ATOMS: atom_id res chain seq x y z
N LYS A 1 -5.53 -7.22 -12.39
CA LYS A 1 -6.81 -6.61 -12.81
C LYS A 1 -7.81 -6.50 -11.66
N THR A 2 -7.76 -7.32 -10.65
CA THR A 2 -8.55 -7.21 -9.41
C THR A 2 -7.64 -6.72 -8.29
N GLN A 3 -8.07 -5.67 -7.58
CA GLN A 3 -7.35 -5.09 -6.43
C GLN A 3 -7.73 -5.78 -5.11
N ASN A 4 -8.15 -7.04 -5.18
CA ASN A 4 -8.51 -7.84 -4.02
C ASN A 4 -7.21 -8.30 -3.33
N THR A 5 -7.18 -8.23 -2.00
CA THR A 5 -6.04 -8.61 -1.16
C THR A 5 -5.61 -10.06 -1.38
N ASP A 6 -6.57 -10.98 -1.56
CA ASP A 6 -6.29 -12.39 -1.79
C ASP A 6 -5.57 -12.61 -3.12
N ASN A 7 -6.03 -11.91 -4.19
CA ASN A 7 -5.36 -11.98 -5.48
C ASN A 7 -3.95 -11.38 -5.45
N LEU A 8 -3.72 -10.34 -4.66
CA LEU A 8 -2.38 -9.77 -4.49
C LEU A 8 -1.46 -10.76 -3.76
N ALA A 9 -1.97 -11.46 -2.74
CA ALA A 9 -1.21 -12.49 -2.05
C ALA A 9 -0.87 -13.67 -2.97
N ILE A 10 -1.81 -14.13 -3.81
CA ILE A 10 -1.56 -15.16 -4.83
C ILE A 10 -0.53 -14.67 -5.84
N CYS A 11 -0.67 -13.43 -6.32
CA CYS A 11 0.27 -12.84 -7.27
C CYS A 11 1.69 -12.78 -6.70
N SER A 12 1.89 -12.51 -5.41
CA SER A 12 3.21 -12.47 -4.79
C SER A 12 3.94 -13.84 -4.77
N LEU A 13 3.20 -14.94 -4.92
CA LEU A 13 3.79 -16.28 -5.03
C LEU A 13 4.23 -16.60 -6.47
N VAL A 14 3.58 -16.00 -7.46
CA VAL A 14 3.77 -16.30 -8.89
C VAL A 14 4.70 -15.31 -9.57
N TYR A 15 4.74 -14.06 -9.10
CA TYR A 15 5.49 -12.98 -9.72
C TYR A 15 6.48 -12.37 -8.73
N GLU A 16 7.76 -12.46 -9.04
CA GLU A 16 8.78 -11.66 -8.36
C GLU A 16 8.68 -10.20 -8.78
N THR A 17 9.26 -9.32 -7.97
CA THR A 17 9.24 -7.87 -8.20
C THR A 17 10.59 -7.34 -8.67
N LEU A 18 10.59 -6.19 -9.35
CA LEU A 18 11.82 -5.56 -9.84
C LEU A 18 12.76 -5.20 -8.68
N THR A 19 12.21 -4.63 -7.60
CA THR A 19 12.93 -4.42 -6.34
C THR A 19 12.09 -4.99 -5.20
N GLU A 20 12.72 -5.40 -4.13
CA GLU A 20 12.05 -5.78 -2.90
C GLU A 20 12.10 -4.64 -1.89
N LEU A 21 11.30 -4.76 -0.82
CA LEU A 21 11.27 -3.79 0.27
C LEU A 21 11.61 -4.48 1.58
N THR A 22 12.49 -3.83 2.34
CA THR A 22 12.67 -4.18 3.75
C THR A 22 11.44 -3.85 4.58
N ASP A 23 11.40 -4.32 5.84
CA ASP A 23 10.38 -3.91 6.82
C ASP A 23 10.38 -2.38 7.08
N ALA A 24 11.49 -1.70 6.76
CA ALA A 24 11.63 -0.24 6.86
C ALA A 24 11.25 0.51 5.57
N PHE A 25 10.73 -0.20 4.56
CA PHE A 25 10.38 0.32 3.23
C PHE A 25 11.57 0.86 2.42
N GLU A 26 12.75 0.35 2.68
CA GLU A 26 13.94 0.61 1.87
C GLU A 26 14.04 -0.40 0.73
N ALA A 27 14.54 0.04 -0.42
CA ALA A 27 14.68 -0.85 -1.58
C ALA A 27 15.83 -1.85 -1.37
N GLU A 28 15.55 -3.11 -1.63
CA GLU A 28 16.53 -4.19 -1.75
C GLU A 28 16.50 -4.80 -3.15
N PRO A 29 17.59 -5.45 -3.58
CA PRO A 29 17.62 -6.17 -4.85
C PRO A 29 16.50 -7.22 -4.94
N GLY A 30 15.79 -7.19 -6.08
CA GLY A 30 14.90 -8.22 -6.56
C GLY A 30 15.38 -8.67 -7.94
N LEU A 31 14.54 -8.56 -8.97
CA LEU A 31 14.95 -8.81 -10.36
C LEU A 31 15.83 -7.69 -10.94
N PHE A 32 15.89 -6.52 -10.29
CA PHE A 32 16.98 -5.57 -10.44
C PHE A 32 18.04 -5.85 -9.37
N THR A 33 19.23 -6.25 -9.81
CA THR A 33 20.34 -6.64 -8.92
C THR A 33 21.11 -5.44 -8.38
N GLU A 34 21.19 -4.37 -9.18
CA GLU A 34 21.91 -3.13 -8.85
C GLU A 34 21.23 -1.93 -9.49
N TRP A 35 21.43 -0.74 -8.91
CA TRP A 35 21.01 0.53 -9.51
C TRP A 35 21.90 1.68 -9.11
N SER A 36 21.89 2.72 -9.95
CA SER A 36 22.63 3.95 -9.70
C SER A 36 21.92 5.17 -10.29
N SER A 37 22.19 6.33 -9.70
CA SER A 37 21.80 7.63 -10.22
C SER A 37 22.73 8.70 -9.63
N ASP A 38 23.19 9.64 -10.44
CA ASP A 38 24.03 10.76 -9.99
C ASP A 38 23.19 11.97 -9.57
N ASP A 39 21.97 12.10 -10.11
CA ASP A 39 21.11 13.27 -9.98
C ASP A 39 19.75 12.99 -9.30
N GLY A 40 19.44 11.70 -9.09
CA GLY A 40 18.13 11.24 -8.61
C GLY A 40 17.00 11.38 -9.65
N GLU A 41 17.28 11.85 -10.87
CA GLU A 41 16.32 11.96 -11.97
C GLU A 41 16.52 10.86 -13.02
N THR A 42 17.76 10.51 -13.32
CA THR A 42 18.08 9.44 -14.27
C THR A 42 18.64 8.24 -13.52
N TRP A 43 17.92 7.16 -13.56
CA TRP A 43 18.25 5.91 -12.88
C TRP A 43 18.60 4.83 -13.89
N THR A 44 19.66 4.08 -13.63
CA THR A 44 20.04 2.89 -14.40
C THR A 44 19.94 1.68 -13.48
N PHE A 45 19.25 0.64 -13.94
CA PHE A 45 19.00 -0.61 -13.23
C PHE A 45 19.56 -1.78 -14.01
N THR A 46 20.29 -2.68 -13.36
CA THR A 46 20.82 -3.93 -13.94
C THR A 46 19.81 -5.05 -13.72
N VAL A 47 19.43 -5.74 -14.79
CA VAL A 47 18.46 -6.86 -14.75
C VAL A 47 19.17 -8.17 -14.44
N ASP A 48 18.55 -9.03 -13.63
CA ASP A 48 18.99 -10.40 -13.39
C ASP A 48 18.75 -11.27 -14.63
N THR A 49 19.74 -11.40 -15.47
CA THR A 49 19.68 -12.23 -16.70
C THR A 49 19.90 -13.73 -16.45
N GLU A 50 20.10 -14.15 -15.21
CA GLU A 50 20.12 -15.57 -14.83
C GLU A 50 18.73 -16.09 -14.46
N ARG A 51 17.76 -15.18 -14.25
CA ARG A 51 16.38 -15.50 -13.97
C ARG A 51 15.62 -15.84 -15.24
N ALA A 52 14.70 -16.84 -15.16
CA ALA A 52 13.80 -17.18 -16.24
C ALA A 52 12.35 -17.17 -15.78
N PHE A 53 11.44 -16.92 -16.70
CA PHE A 53 10.01 -17.12 -16.54
C PHE A 53 9.68 -18.62 -16.49
N HIS A 54 8.49 -18.96 -16.00
CA HIS A 54 8.04 -20.36 -15.84
C HIS A 54 7.97 -21.17 -17.13
N ASP A 55 7.94 -20.53 -18.28
CA ASP A 55 7.99 -21.15 -19.61
C ASP A 55 9.41 -21.34 -20.17
N GLY A 56 10.43 -20.89 -19.42
CA GLY A 56 11.83 -20.99 -19.76
C GLY A 56 12.38 -19.78 -20.55
N HIS A 57 11.57 -18.74 -20.82
CA HIS A 57 12.07 -17.47 -21.36
C HIS A 57 12.99 -16.78 -20.34
N VAL A 58 14.19 -16.42 -20.75
CA VAL A 58 15.14 -15.70 -19.87
C VAL A 58 14.71 -14.25 -19.73
N LEU A 59 14.69 -13.76 -18.50
CA LEU A 59 14.34 -12.38 -18.19
C LEU A 59 15.30 -11.40 -18.90
N THR A 60 14.73 -10.39 -19.55
CA THR A 60 15.47 -9.36 -20.27
C THR A 60 15.15 -7.95 -19.80
N ALA A 61 15.99 -6.99 -20.19
CA ALA A 61 15.72 -5.56 -19.95
C ALA A 61 14.40 -5.10 -20.63
N GLN A 62 14.02 -5.75 -21.74
CA GLN A 62 12.77 -5.48 -22.43
C GLN A 62 11.56 -5.87 -21.59
N ASP A 63 11.58 -7.03 -20.91
CA ASP A 63 10.51 -7.49 -20.01
C ASP A 63 10.36 -6.56 -18.80
N ALA A 64 11.48 -6.20 -18.18
CA ALA A 64 11.50 -5.28 -17.06
C ALA A 64 10.95 -3.89 -17.45
N ALA A 65 11.38 -3.34 -18.58
CA ALA A 65 10.89 -2.06 -19.08
C ALA A 65 9.41 -2.12 -19.48
N TYR A 66 8.97 -3.24 -20.07
CA TYR A 66 7.57 -3.48 -20.39
C TYR A 66 6.70 -3.53 -19.11
N SER A 67 7.16 -4.23 -18.08
CA SER A 67 6.47 -4.32 -16.78
C SER A 67 6.30 -2.95 -16.14
N ILE A 68 7.34 -2.08 -16.17
CA ILE A 68 7.22 -0.71 -15.66
C ILE A 68 6.19 0.09 -16.48
N ARG A 69 6.25 0.03 -17.82
CA ARG A 69 5.28 0.74 -18.69
C ARG A 69 3.85 0.26 -18.47
N THR A 70 3.65 -1.04 -18.27
CA THR A 70 2.34 -1.62 -17.95
C THR A 70 1.85 -1.16 -16.57
N ALA A 71 2.74 -1.11 -15.58
CA ALA A 71 2.41 -0.62 -14.24
C ALA A 71 2.03 0.87 -14.25
N MET A 72 2.68 1.72 -15.06
CA MET A 72 2.31 3.12 -15.24
C MET A 72 0.88 3.30 -15.78
N ALA A 73 0.34 2.35 -16.52
CA ALA A 73 -1.03 2.35 -17.02
C ALA A 73 -2.03 1.67 -16.07
N SER A 74 -1.56 1.04 -15.00
CA SER A 74 -2.39 0.32 -14.03
C SER A 74 -2.98 1.25 -12.98
N SER A 75 -4.26 1.10 -12.65
CA SER A 75 -4.89 1.85 -11.54
C SER A 75 -4.23 1.61 -10.17
N LEU A 76 -3.56 0.47 -9.99
CA LEU A 76 -2.86 0.12 -8.74
C LEU A 76 -1.53 0.87 -8.60
N TYR A 77 -0.78 1.01 -9.70
CA TYR A 77 0.61 1.50 -9.65
C TYR A 77 0.82 2.90 -10.25
N ALA A 78 -0.12 3.39 -11.08
CA ALA A 78 0.05 4.65 -11.82
C ALA A 78 0.36 5.85 -10.93
N SER A 79 -0.26 5.95 -9.75
CA SER A 79 -0.06 7.10 -8.86
C SER A 79 1.37 7.19 -8.32
N ARG A 80 2.00 6.06 -7.95
CA ARG A 80 3.36 6.03 -7.43
C ARG A 80 4.42 6.19 -8.52
N LEU A 81 4.09 5.83 -9.76
CA LEU A 81 4.95 5.98 -10.93
C LEU A 81 4.71 7.29 -11.71
N GLY A 82 3.86 8.18 -11.22
CA GLY A 82 3.47 9.42 -11.91
C GLY A 82 4.62 10.41 -12.17
N ALA A 83 5.78 10.23 -11.54
CA ALA A 83 6.99 11.01 -11.84
C ALA A 83 7.80 10.45 -13.01
N VAL A 84 7.52 9.23 -13.49
CA VAL A 84 8.25 8.60 -14.58
C VAL A 84 7.88 9.28 -15.91
N LYS A 85 8.90 9.75 -16.64
CA LYS A 85 8.76 10.33 -17.99
C LYS A 85 9.05 9.32 -19.07
N GLU A 86 10.09 8.54 -18.89
CA GLU A 86 10.62 7.63 -19.91
C GLU A 86 11.18 6.37 -19.27
N VAL A 87 10.95 5.25 -19.91
CA VAL A 87 11.54 3.94 -19.58
C VAL A 87 12.16 3.37 -20.84
N LYS A 88 13.46 3.13 -20.81
CA LYS A 88 14.23 2.61 -21.93
C LYS A 88 14.93 1.33 -21.53
N ASP A 89 14.72 0.27 -22.29
CA ASP A 89 15.53 -0.94 -22.30
C ASP A 89 16.81 -0.69 -23.12
N ASN A 90 17.95 -1.01 -22.53
CA ASN A 90 19.25 -0.86 -23.18
C ASN A 90 19.74 -2.22 -23.69
N ASP A 91 20.58 -2.18 -24.73
CA ASP A 91 21.10 -3.41 -25.33
C ASP A 91 22.15 -4.14 -24.46
N ASP A 92 22.54 -3.53 -23.32
CA ASP A 92 23.54 -4.04 -22.39
C ASP A 92 22.94 -4.78 -21.17
N GLY A 93 21.65 -5.06 -21.19
CA GLY A 93 20.94 -5.73 -20.08
C GLY A 93 20.53 -4.80 -18.96
N THR A 94 20.57 -3.49 -19.17
CA THR A 94 20.10 -2.50 -18.21
C THR A 94 18.80 -1.80 -18.63
N VAL A 95 18.10 -1.21 -17.67
CA VAL A 95 16.93 -0.35 -17.91
C VAL A 95 17.23 1.05 -17.40
N THR A 96 17.03 2.05 -18.25
CA THR A 96 17.11 3.46 -17.85
C THR A 96 15.71 4.01 -17.60
N VAL A 97 15.50 4.62 -16.42
CA VAL A 97 14.24 5.31 -16.06
C VAL A 97 14.55 6.77 -15.83
N THR A 98 13.85 7.66 -16.55
CA THR A 98 13.96 9.12 -16.38
C THR A 98 12.74 9.67 -15.67
N LEU A 99 12.96 10.46 -14.63
CA LEU A 99 11.91 11.09 -13.82
C LEU A 99 11.69 12.56 -14.20
N SER A 100 10.53 13.10 -13.83
CA SER A 100 10.18 14.53 -13.98
C SER A 100 10.76 15.41 -12.89
N ARG A 101 11.22 14.82 -11.80
CA ARG A 101 11.86 15.47 -10.64
C ARG A 101 12.74 14.45 -9.93
N ALA A 102 13.79 14.91 -9.29
CA ALA A 102 14.67 14.05 -8.51
C ALA A 102 13.91 13.33 -7.38
N ASN A 103 14.19 12.04 -7.24
CA ASN A 103 13.69 11.20 -6.16
C ASN A 103 14.74 10.13 -5.82
N THR A 104 15.44 10.31 -4.71
CA THR A 104 16.46 9.37 -4.24
C THR A 104 15.88 8.05 -3.69
N GLN A 105 14.57 8.00 -3.42
CA GLN A 105 13.86 6.81 -2.99
C GLN A 105 13.12 6.11 -4.14
N PHE A 106 13.40 6.49 -5.38
CA PHE A 106 12.69 5.93 -6.54
C PHE A 106 12.80 4.40 -6.65
N PRO A 107 13.93 3.74 -6.35
CA PRO A 107 14.00 2.29 -6.38
C PRO A 107 12.95 1.58 -5.52
N ALA A 108 12.59 2.14 -4.37
CA ALA A 108 11.52 1.59 -3.51
C ALA A 108 10.12 1.64 -4.14
N LEU A 109 9.93 2.43 -5.20
CA LEU A 109 8.66 2.48 -5.94
C LEU A 109 8.55 1.40 -7.02
N LEU A 110 9.64 0.68 -7.30
CA LEU A 110 9.72 -0.39 -8.29
C LEU A 110 9.45 -1.80 -7.71
N ASN A 111 8.95 -1.88 -6.50
CA ASN A 111 8.33 -3.10 -5.97
C ASN A 111 7.03 -3.37 -6.74
N ILE A 112 7.16 -3.79 -7.98
CA ILE A 112 6.10 -4.11 -8.93
C ILE A 112 6.39 -5.47 -9.57
N PRO A 113 5.34 -6.30 -9.81
CA PRO A 113 5.53 -7.62 -10.40
C PRO A 113 6.05 -7.51 -11.84
N VAL A 114 6.88 -8.48 -12.21
CA VAL A 114 7.41 -8.59 -13.58
C VAL A 114 6.57 -9.59 -14.36
N ILE A 115 6.26 -9.23 -15.60
CA ILE A 115 5.60 -10.06 -16.59
C ILE A 115 6.41 -10.04 -17.89
N GLU A 116 6.28 -11.09 -18.65
CA GLU A 116 6.90 -11.20 -19.96
C GLU A 116 6.43 -10.09 -20.92
N ASN A 117 7.31 -9.61 -21.78
CA ASN A 117 6.97 -8.61 -22.79
C ASN A 117 5.82 -9.11 -23.67
N ASP A 118 4.86 -8.21 -23.96
CA ASP A 118 3.64 -8.49 -24.72
C ASP A 118 2.62 -9.46 -24.05
N ALA A 119 2.86 -9.90 -22.80
CA ALA A 119 1.95 -10.78 -22.07
C ALA A 119 0.76 -10.05 -21.39
N GLY A 120 0.65 -8.72 -21.51
CA GLY A 120 -0.31 -7.89 -20.79
C GLY A 120 -1.80 -8.18 -21.03
N ASP A 121 -2.15 -8.84 -22.12
CA ASP A 121 -3.52 -9.26 -22.46
C ASP A 121 -3.88 -10.62 -21.88
N SER A 122 -2.92 -11.40 -21.40
CA SER A 122 -3.16 -12.66 -20.72
C SER A 122 -3.93 -12.45 -19.39
N ALA A 123 -4.87 -13.34 -19.10
CA ALA A 123 -5.51 -13.39 -17.79
C ALA A 123 -4.54 -13.90 -16.71
N TYR A 124 -3.61 -14.78 -17.09
CA TYR A 124 -2.58 -15.38 -16.26
C TYR A 124 -1.23 -15.25 -16.99
N PRO A 125 -0.58 -14.06 -16.94
CA PRO A 125 0.74 -13.89 -17.55
C PRO A 125 1.75 -14.86 -16.93
N CYS A 126 2.77 -15.23 -17.67
CA CYS A 126 3.87 -16.00 -17.14
C CYS A 126 4.64 -15.17 -16.10
N GLY A 127 5.00 -15.76 -14.98
CA GLY A 127 5.77 -15.11 -13.89
C GLY A 127 7.13 -15.76 -13.72
N THR A 128 7.91 -15.24 -12.78
CA THR A 128 9.24 -15.73 -12.42
C THR A 128 9.30 -16.29 -11.00
N GLY A 129 8.17 -16.27 -10.27
CA GLY A 129 8.11 -16.58 -8.84
C GLY A 129 8.29 -18.06 -8.51
N LEU A 130 8.40 -18.34 -7.20
CA LEU A 130 8.63 -19.70 -6.68
C LEU A 130 7.50 -20.68 -7.04
N TYR A 131 6.28 -20.17 -7.26
CA TYR A 131 5.13 -20.97 -7.64
C TYR A 131 4.59 -20.55 -9.00
N THR A 132 4.05 -21.53 -9.74
CA THR A 132 3.38 -21.33 -11.02
C THR A 132 1.96 -21.86 -10.98
N TYR A 133 1.07 -21.31 -11.82
CA TYR A 133 -0.28 -21.84 -11.95
C TYR A 133 -0.28 -23.23 -12.59
N ALA A 134 -1.03 -24.15 -12.00
CA ALA A 134 -1.37 -25.39 -12.69
C ALA A 134 -2.27 -25.12 -13.92
N ALA A 135 -2.39 -26.08 -14.82
CA ALA A 135 -3.13 -25.90 -16.08
C ALA A 135 -4.61 -25.55 -15.91
N ASP A 136 -5.22 -25.94 -14.78
CA ASP A 136 -6.61 -25.62 -14.42
C ASP A 136 -6.78 -24.27 -13.71
N HIS A 137 -5.67 -23.59 -13.38
CA HIS A 137 -5.63 -22.36 -12.60
C HIS A 137 -6.33 -22.42 -11.23
N GLN A 138 -6.54 -23.61 -10.68
CA GLN A 138 -7.14 -23.84 -9.36
C GLN A 138 -6.11 -24.18 -8.30
N SER A 139 -4.87 -24.35 -8.69
CA SER A 139 -3.75 -24.57 -7.78
C SER A 139 -2.49 -23.91 -8.28
N LEU A 140 -1.57 -23.69 -7.33
CA LEU A 140 -0.20 -23.28 -7.59
C LEU A 140 0.70 -24.46 -7.21
N THR A 141 1.70 -24.73 -8.02
CA THR A 141 2.73 -25.73 -7.76
C THR A 141 4.10 -25.10 -7.81
N VAL A 142 5.07 -25.68 -7.11
CA VAL A 142 6.46 -25.19 -7.15
C VAL A 142 6.96 -25.18 -8.60
N ALA A 143 7.53 -24.06 -9.02
CA ALA A 143 8.23 -23.93 -10.31
C ALA A 143 9.55 -24.71 -10.23
N ALA A 144 9.60 -25.87 -10.88
CA ALA A 144 10.73 -26.82 -10.72
C ALA A 144 12.10 -26.27 -11.10
N ASP A 145 12.12 -25.31 -12.03
CA ASP A 145 13.33 -24.67 -12.53
C ASP A 145 13.70 -23.39 -11.75
N HIS A 146 12.91 -23.02 -10.73
CA HIS A 146 13.23 -21.87 -9.88
C HIS A 146 14.43 -22.17 -8.97
N PRO A 147 15.40 -21.26 -8.82
CA PRO A 147 16.61 -21.49 -8.00
C PRO A 147 16.35 -21.91 -6.56
N ASP A 148 15.23 -21.50 -6.00
CA ASP A 148 14.83 -21.82 -4.62
C ASP A 148 13.73 -22.89 -4.55
N ALA A 149 13.53 -23.70 -5.58
CA ALA A 149 12.49 -24.72 -5.63
C ALA A 149 12.62 -25.74 -4.47
N ASP A 150 13.83 -26.07 -4.07
CA ASP A 150 14.14 -26.97 -2.96
C ASP A 150 13.87 -26.36 -1.56
N LYS A 151 13.67 -25.03 -1.49
CA LYS A 151 13.33 -24.29 -0.27
C LYS A 151 11.83 -24.01 -0.12
N ALA A 152 11.02 -24.45 -1.09
CA ALA A 152 9.59 -24.22 -1.05
C ALA A 152 8.97 -24.83 0.21
N PRO A 153 8.21 -24.04 1.01
CA PRO A 153 7.65 -24.53 2.29
C PRO A 153 6.57 -25.60 2.09
N VAL A 154 5.89 -25.59 0.94
CA VAL A 154 4.88 -26.58 0.55
C VAL A 154 4.97 -26.86 -0.95
N GLU A 155 4.57 -28.05 -1.37
CA GLU A 155 4.64 -28.45 -2.78
C GLU A 155 3.56 -27.78 -3.65
N ALA A 156 2.40 -27.50 -3.06
CA ALA A 156 1.28 -26.89 -3.79
C ALA A 156 0.34 -26.11 -2.85
N PHE A 157 -0.33 -25.11 -3.42
CA PHE A 157 -1.47 -24.42 -2.84
C PHE A 157 -2.71 -24.72 -3.67
N TYR A 158 -3.75 -25.26 -3.08
CA TYR A 158 -5.05 -25.44 -3.69
C TYR A 158 -5.94 -24.25 -3.35
N LEU A 159 -6.45 -23.56 -4.36
CA LEU A 159 -7.24 -22.35 -4.20
C LEU A 159 -8.71 -22.73 -4.01
N ALA A 160 -9.28 -22.36 -2.86
CA ALA A 160 -10.67 -22.57 -2.55
C ALA A 160 -11.44 -21.24 -2.57
N GLU A 161 -12.63 -21.23 -3.17
CA GLU A 161 -13.50 -20.06 -3.23
C GLU A 161 -14.67 -20.23 -2.26
N TYR A 162 -14.83 -19.26 -1.36
CA TYR A 162 -15.94 -19.17 -0.42
C TYR A 162 -16.67 -17.84 -0.60
N LYS A 163 -17.96 -17.81 -0.30
CA LYS A 163 -18.83 -16.66 -0.56
C LYS A 163 -19.12 -15.84 0.68
N SER A 164 -18.81 -16.35 1.86
CA SER A 164 -19.05 -15.65 3.11
C SER A 164 -18.00 -16.00 4.17
N VAL A 165 -17.90 -15.15 5.16
CA VAL A 165 -17.04 -15.34 6.35
C VAL A 165 -17.43 -16.61 7.10
N GLU A 166 -18.72 -16.89 7.20
CA GLU A 166 -19.24 -18.09 7.88
C GLU A 166 -18.82 -19.37 7.16
N GLU A 167 -18.79 -19.37 5.83
CA GLU A 167 -18.31 -20.52 5.04
C GLU A 167 -16.80 -20.71 5.27
N ILE A 168 -15.99 -19.65 5.23
CA ILE A 168 -14.54 -19.71 5.49
C ILE A 168 -14.29 -20.25 6.90
N THR A 169 -14.96 -19.68 7.91
CA THR A 169 -14.79 -20.07 9.31
C THR A 169 -15.17 -21.52 9.52
N SER A 170 -16.30 -21.95 8.93
CA SER A 170 -16.75 -23.35 9.03
C SER A 170 -15.79 -24.32 8.35
N ALA A 171 -15.28 -23.99 7.15
CA ALA A 171 -14.33 -24.82 6.42
C ALA A 171 -13.00 -24.97 7.19
N PHE A 172 -12.52 -23.88 7.79
CA PHE A 172 -11.31 -23.90 8.61
C PHE A 172 -11.52 -24.74 9.89
N ASP A 173 -12.62 -24.53 10.60
CA ASP A 173 -12.96 -25.29 11.83
C ASP A 173 -13.17 -26.78 11.57
N ASN A 174 -13.61 -27.15 10.37
CA ASN A 174 -13.78 -28.54 9.94
C ASN A 174 -12.50 -29.18 9.38
N GLY A 175 -11.41 -28.41 9.22
CA GLY A 175 -10.15 -28.89 8.62
C GLY A 175 -10.23 -29.09 7.10
N GLU A 176 -11.14 -28.38 6.43
CA GLU A 176 -11.27 -28.35 4.97
C GLU A 176 -10.44 -27.23 4.34
N LEU A 177 -10.00 -26.26 5.17
CA LEU A 177 -9.17 -25.12 4.81
C LEU A 177 -8.00 -25.00 5.79
N ASP A 178 -6.77 -24.95 5.29
CA ASP A 178 -5.54 -24.89 6.10
C ASP A 178 -5.04 -23.46 6.32
N LEU A 179 -5.33 -22.53 5.41
CA LEU A 179 -4.86 -21.15 5.44
C LEU A 179 -5.98 -20.21 5.01
N ALA A 180 -6.24 -19.19 5.81
CA ALA A 180 -7.13 -18.08 5.49
C ALA A 180 -6.41 -16.74 5.64
N LEU A 181 -6.66 -15.82 4.72
CA LEU A 181 -6.22 -14.44 4.79
C LEU A 181 -7.38 -13.55 5.24
N SER A 182 -7.10 -12.57 6.08
CA SER A 182 -8.08 -11.58 6.54
C SER A 182 -7.48 -10.19 6.52
N ASP A 183 -8.26 -9.21 6.10
CA ASP A 183 -7.94 -7.79 6.26
C ASP A 183 -8.89 -7.20 7.32
N PRO A 184 -8.44 -7.04 8.57
CA PRO A 184 -9.28 -6.50 9.64
C PRO A 184 -9.75 -5.07 9.37
N SER A 185 -9.06 -4.31 8.51
CA SER A 185 -9.46 -2.94 8.13
C SER A 185 -10.73 -2.91 7.29
N SER A 186 -11.13 -4.04 6.69
CA SER A 186 -12.39 -4.18 5.94
C SER A 186 -13.61 -4.44 6.84
N GLY A 187 -13.42 -4.53 8.16
CA GLY A 187 -14.49 -4.89 9.09
C GLY A 187 -14.86 -6.38 9.07
N THR A 188 -14.06 -7.20 8.39
CA THR A 188 -14.26 -8.64 8.27
C THR A 188 -13.30 -9.38 9.19
N ASP A 189 -13.74 -9.74 10.39
CA ASP A 189 -12.95 -10.55 11.33
C ASP A 189 -13.22 -12.03 11.10
N LEU A 190 -12.14 -12.81 10.88
CA LEU A 190 -12.20 -14.27 10.91
C LEU A 190 -11.96 -14.74 12.34
N THR A 191 -12.97 -15.37 12.93
CA THR A 191 -12.91 -15.97 14.28
C THR A 191 -13.08 -17.46 14.19
N PHE A 192 -12.06 -18.22 14.57
CA PHE A 192 -12.07 -19.67 14.52
C PHE A 192 -12.32 -20.28 15.90
N SER A 193 -13.05 -21.40 15.94
CA SER A 193 -13.30 -22.19 17.16
C SER A 193 -12.18 -23.18 17.45
N THR A 194 -11.46 -23.59 16.41
CA THR A 194 -10.29 -24.48 16.52
C THR A 194 -9.02 -23.69 16.85
N GLN A 195 -8.03 -24.37 17.41
CA GLN A 195 -6.73 -23.79 17.65
C GLN A 195 -6.06 -23.45 16.30
N SER A 196 -5.65 -22.20 16.14
CA SER A 196 -4.96 -21.71 14.95
C SER A 196 -3.75 -20.89 15.31
N ASP A 197 -2.75 -20.87 14.44
CA ASP A 197 -1.63 -19.93 14.50
C ASP A 197 -1.99 -18.69 13.68
N GLN A 198 -1.92 -17.52 14.31
CA GLN A 198 -2.19 -16.24 13.66
C GLN A 198 -0.91 -15.45 13.46
N ARG A 199 -0.74 -14.87 12.29
CA ARG A 199 0.35 -13.94 11.99
C ARG A 199 -0.22 -12.66 11.42
N GLN A 200 0.29 -11.53 11.89
CA GLN A 200 -0.11 -10.20 11.42
C GLN A 200 1.05 -9.57 10.64
N TYR A 201 0.70 -8.93 9.55
CA TYR A 201 1.63 -8.19 8.71
C TYR A 201 1.20 -6.74 8.62
N ALA A 202 2.15 -5.82 8.76
CA ALA A 202 1.90 -4.41 8.53
C ALA A 202 1.62 -4.17 7.05
N THR A 203 0.59 -3.37 6.76
CA THR A 203 0.27 -2.92 5.40
C THR A 203 0.65 -1.46 5.21
N THR A 204 0.72 -0.99 3.97
CA THR A 204 0.90 0.43 3.64
C THR A 204 -0.41 1.20 3.55
N ASN A 205 -1.52 0.60 3.97
CA ASN A 205 -2.82 1.25 3.97
C ASN A 205 -2.86 2.38 5.00
N LEU A 206 -3.24 3.58 4.56
CA LEU A 206 -3.38 4.75 5.41
C LEU A 206 -4.84 5.18 5.45
N GLN A 207 -5.44 5.14 6.65
CA GLN A 207 -6.75 5.76 6.92
C GLN A 207 -6.53 7.21 7.32
N TYR A 208 -7.14 8.16 6.64
CA TYR A 208 -6.92 9.59 6.89
C TYR A 208 -8.19 10.42 6.67
N ILE A 209 -8.23 11.59 7.30
CA ILE A 209 -9.23 12.62 7.06
C ILE A 209 -8.65 13.65 6.11
N GLY A 210 -9.21 13.74 4.91
CA GLY A 210 -8.82 14.73 3.89
C GLY A 210 -9.66 16.01 4.01
N PHE A 211 -9.01 17.17 3.93
CA PHE A 211 -9.69 18.47 3.92
C PHE A 211 -9.85 19.00 2.49
N ASN A 212 -11.05 19.41 2.14
CA ASN A 212 -11.27 20.13 0.88
C ASN A 212 -10.71 21.55 0.98
N THR A 213 -9.50 21.74 0.46
CA THR A 213 -8.81 23.04 0.48
C THR A 213 -9.38 24.08 -0.49
N ASN A 214 -10.36 23.72 -1.31
CA ASN A 214 -11.15 24.68 -2.11
C ASN A 214 -12.31 25.28 -1.30
N SER A 215 -12.67 24.70 -0.15
CA SER A 215 -13.61 25.32 0.78
C SER A 215 -12.99 26.56 1.43
N SER A 216 -13.75 27.65 1.54
CA SER A 216 -13.28 28.90 2.12
C SER A 216 -12.74 28.74 3.54
N PHE A 217 -13.34 27.88 4.35
CA PHE A 217 -12.90 27.59 5.71
C PHE A 217 -11.56 26.85 5.73
N PHE A 218 -11.41 25.80 4.91
CA PHE A 218 -10.21 24.97 4.91
C PHE A 218 -9.10 25.43 3.96
N MET A 219 -9.28 26.51 3.22
CA MET A 219 -8.27 27.06 2.32
C MET A 219 -6.97 27.40 3.08
N THR A 220 -7.08 27.97 4.26
CA THR A 220 -5.95 28.39 5.09
C THR A 220 -5.52 27.26 6.03
N ALA A 221 -4.23 26.93 6.03
CA ALA A 221 -3.68 25.84 6.86
C ALA A 221 -3.97 26.01 8.37
N ARG A 222 -3.96 27.27 8.88
CA ARG A 222 -4.20 27.56 10.30
C ARG A 222 -5.56 27.08 10.80
N TYR A 223 -6.59 26.97 9.94
CA TYR A 223 -7.89 26.44 10.32
C TYR A 223 -7.93 24.91 10.31
N ARG A 224 -7.00 24.24 9.62
CA ARG A 224 -6.88 22.77 9.60
C ARG A 224 -6.04 22.24 10.76
N GLN A 225 -5.06 23.02 11.23
CA GLN A 225 -4.09 22.59 12.25
C GLN A 225 -4.74 22.09 13.58
N PRO A 226 -5.78 22.75 14.14
CA PRO A 226 -6.42 22.28 15.36
C PRO A 226 -6.99 20.86 15.26
N PHE A 227 -7.40 20.45 14.07
CA PHE A 227 -7.99 19.12 13.83
C PHE A 227 -7.02 17.97 14.10
N ASN A 228 -5.69 18.19 14.04
CA ASN A 228 -4.72 17.18 14.47
C ASN A 228 -4.93 16.76 15.92
N TYR A 229 -5.39 17.67 16.78
CA TYR A 229 -5.54 17.47 18.19
C TYR A 229 -6.98 17.05 18.61
N VAL A 230 -7.93 17.12 17.68
CA VAL A 230 -9.32 16.69 17.91
C VAL A 230 -9.50 15.19 17.68
N VAL A 231 -8.71 14.59 16.78
CA VAL A 231 -8.86 13.19 16.39
C VAL A 231 -8.13 12.29 17.38
N ASP A 232 -8.89 11.52 18.16
CA ASP A 232 -8.36 10.46 19.02
C ASP A 232 -8.03 9.22 18.19
N ARG A 233 -6.78 9.16 17.73
CA ARG A 233 -6.28 8.06 16.91
C ARG A 233 -6.15 6.76 17.70
N ALA A 234 -5.87 6.84 19.00
CA ALA A 234 -5.78 5.66 19.84
C ALA A 234 -7.15 4.99 20.00
N PHE A 235 -8.22 5.80 20.16
CA PHE A 235 -9.57 5.28 20.15
C PHE A 235 -9.94 4.64 18.81
N ALA A 236 -9.56 5.26 17.69
CA ALA A 236 -9.79 4.68 16.36
C ALA A 236 -9.07 3.33 16.17
N VAL A 237 -7.83 3.20 16.66
CA VAL A 237 -7.08 1.92 16.64
C VAL A 237 -7.79 0.86 17.49
N ALA A 238 -8.27 1.23 18.68
CA ALA A 238 -9.00 0.29 19.53
C ALA A 238 -10.30 -0.23 18.88
N LEU A 239 -10.99 0.60 18.08
CA LEU A 239 -12.15 0.16 17.30
C LEU A 239 -11.81 -0.84 16.19
N LEU A 240 -10.55 -0.86 15.75
CA LEU A 240 -10.01 -1.82 14.77
C LEU A 240 -9.32 -3.00 15.48
N HIS A 241 -9.71 -3.32 16.71
CA HIS A 241 -9.16 -4.44 17.51
C HIS A 241 -7.63 -4.45 17.56
N ASP A 242 -6.99 -3.27 17.63
CA ASP A 242 -5.54 -3.06 17.63
C ASP A 242 -4.81 -3.57 16.37
N CYS A 243 -5.53 -3.75 15.26
CA CYS A 243 -4.97 -4.13 13.96
C CYS A 243 -4.46 -2.95 13.14
N ALA A 244 -4.25 -1.79 13.76
CA ALA A 244 -3.72 -0.58 13.13
C ALA A 244 -2.71 0.10 14.06
N VAL A 245 -1.96 1.05 13.51
CA VAL A 245 -1.02 1.88 14.26
C VAL A 245 -1.44 3.34 14.16
N ALA A 246 -1.59 4.01 15.33
CA ALA A 246 -1.93 5.42 15.38
C ALA A 246 -0.77 6.27 14.82
N SER A 247 -1.03 7.06 13.78
CA SER A 247 -0.07 8.00 13.23
C SER A 247 -0.71 9.33 12.90
N ALA A 248 0.00 10.42 13.19
CA ALA A 248 -0.34 11.77 12.74
C ALA A 248 0.38 12.14 11.43
N LEU A 249 1.31 11.30 10.97
CA LEU A 249 2.13 11.52 9.80
C LEU A 249 1.72 10.58 8.66
N PRO A 250 1.78 11.04 7.39
CA PRO A 250 1.53 10.20 6.23
C PRO A 250 2.78 9.37 5.85
N VAL A 251 3.50 8.88 6.85
CA VAL A 251 4.69 8.05 6.72
C VAL A 251 4.50 6.85 7.63
N HIS A 252 4.78 5.66 7.13
CA HIS A 252 4.65 4.43 7.90
C HIS A 252 5.60 4.44 9.10
N PRO A 253 5.16 4.06 10.32
CA PRO A 253 6.00 4.12 11.52
C PRO A 253 7.28 3.28 11.48
N ALA A 254 7.32 2.22 10.66
CA ALA A 254 8.53 1.41 10.48
C ALA A 254 9.56 2.06 9.53
N SER A 255 9.17 3.08 8.77
CA SER A 255 10.08 3.76 7.84
C SER A 255 11.16 4.54 8.57
N THR A 256 12.38 4.54 8.05
CA THR A 256 13.48 5.39 8.52
C THR A 256 13.20 6.90 8.38
N LEU A 257 12.20 7.28 7.57
CA LEU A 257 11.74 8.66 7.39
C LEU A 257 10.70 9.08 8.44
N PHE A 258 10.27 8.18 9.33
CA PHE A 258 9.29 8.49 10.35
C PHE A 258 9.89 9.29 11.50
N ASP A 259 9.34 10.48 11.76
CA ASP A 259 9.74 11.34 12.90
C ASP A 259 8.78 11.09 14.08
N SER A 260 9.23 10.29 15.05
CA SER A 260 8.44 9.96 16.24
C SER A 260 8.16 11.19 17.10
N SER A 261 9.10 12.13 17.19
CA SER A 261 8.92 13.35 18.01
C SER A 261 7.87 14.28 17.40
N LEU A 262 7.86 14.41 16.08
CA LEU A 262 6.82 15.16 15.37
C LEU A 262 5.46 14.46 15.52
N ASN A 263 5.41 13.15 15.38
CA ASN A 263 4.19 12.37 15.58
C ASN A 263 3.60 12.57 16.98
N GLU A 264 4.42 12.50 18.03
CA GLU A 264 4.03 12.75 19.43
C GLU A 264 3.54 14.17 19.66
N SER A 265 4.18 15.17 19.02
CA SER A 265 3.79 16.58 19.13
C SER A 265 2.39 16.88 18.58
N LEU A 266 1.87 15.99 17.72
CA LEU A 266 0.55 16.04 17.09
C LEU A 266 -0.47 15.05 17.72
N ALA A 267 -0.15 14.51 18.91
CA ALA A 267 -1.06 13.63 19.65
C ALA A 267 -2.40 14.31 20.00
N TYR A 268 -3.42 13.51 20.21
CA TYR A 268 -4.74 13.98 20.65
C TYR A 268 -4.63 14.84 21.93
N ASP A 269 -5.16 16.05 21.87
CA ASP A 269 -5.18 17.02 22.94
C ASP A 269 -6.35 18.00 22.72
N LEU A 270 -7.51 17.69 23.27
CA LEU A 270 -8.71 18.47 23.04
C LEU A 270 -8.62 19.88 23.63
N ASP A 271 -7.91 20.06 24.76
CA ASP A 271 -7.74 21.37 25.38
C ASP A 271 -6.86 22.28 24.53
N LYS A 272 -5.79 21.71 23.96
CA LYS A 272 -4.95 22.41 22.97
C LYS A 272 -5.74 22.77 21.72
N ALA A 273 -6.56 21.86 21.21
CA ALA A 273 -7.42 22.12 20.05
C ALA A 273 -8.40 23.28 20.34
N LYS A 274 -9.09 23.25 21.47
CA LYS A 274 -10.02 24.31 21.89
C LYS A 274 -9.32 25.68 21.96
N LYS A 275 -8.15 25.74 22.62
CA LYS A 275 -7.37 26.97 22.68
C LYS A 275 -6.97 27.49 21.30
N MET A 276 -6.55 26.60 20.38
CA MET A 276 -6.22 26.99 19.01
C MET A 276 -7.44 27.53 18.27
N PHE A 277 -8.63 26.97 18.47
CA PHE A 277 -9.87 27.50 17.89
C PHE A 277 -10.21 28.86 18.50
N ASP A 278 -10.06 29.05 19.81
CA ASP A 278 -10.27 30.36 20.47
C ASP A 278 -9.35 31.45 19.90
N ASP A 279 -8.08 31.13 19.68
CA ASP A 279 -7.09 32.02 19.05
C ASP A 279 -7.47 32.40 17.60
N LEU A 280 -8.26 31.55 16.93
CA LEU A 280 -8.79 31.77 15.59
C LEU A 280 -10.14 32.51 15.59
N LYS A 281 -10.67 32.92 16.74
CA LYS A 281 -12.00 33.50 16.92
C LYS A 281 -13.13 32.52 16.53
N ILE A 282 -12.91 31.25 16.81
CA ILE A 282 -13.90 30.18 16.67
C ILE A 282 -14.29 29.77 18.08
N VAL A 283 -15.32 30.41 18.59
CA VAL A 283 -15.75 30.33 20.00
C VAL A 283 -17.26 30.19 20.04
N ASP A 284 -17.78 29.52 21.04
CA ASP A 284 -19.21 29.51 21.35
C ASP A 284 -19.60 30.89 21.91
N TYR A 285 -20.21 31.73 21.07
CA TYR A 285 -20.54 33.11 21.41
C TYR A 285 -21.92 33.25 22.04
N ASP A 286 -22.87 32.37 21.80
CA ASP A 286 -24.23 32.40 22.30
C ASP A 286 -24.53 31.39 23.41
N GLY A 287 -23.62 30.44 23.67
CA GLY A 287 -23.65 29.49 24.76
C GLY A 287 -24.50 28.25 24.46
N ASP A 288 -24.72 27.93 23.20
CA ASP A 288 -25.50 26.76 22.78
C ASP A 288 -24.66 25.45 22.70
N GLY A 289 -23.33 25.55 22.85
CA GLY A 289 -22.38 24.42 22.82
C GLY A 289 -21.73 24.20 21.45
N GLU A 290 -22.14 24.93 20.46
CA GLU A 290 -21.50 24.96 19.12
C GLU A 290 -20.52 26.13 19.04
N ARG A 291 -19.65 26.14 18.03
CA ARG A 291 -18.64 27.19 17.87
C ARG A 291 -18.86 27.94 16.59
N GLU A 292 -18.99 29.26 16.68
CA GLU A 292 -19.09 30.18 15.55
C GLU A 292 -17.73 30.80 15.21
N TYR A 293 -17.57 31.20 13.99
CA TYR A 293 -16.45 32.05 13.54
C TYR A 293 -16.87 33.52 13.56
N MET A 294 -16.10 34.36 14.24
CA MET A 294 -16.31 35.81 14.24
C MET A 294 -15.23 36.52 13.42
N PRO A 295 -15.49 36.86 12.15
CA PRO A 295 -14.60 37.73 11.39
C PRO A 295 -14.58 39.15 11.97
N ASP A 296 -13.46 39.85 11.80
CA ASP A 296 -13.32 41.23 12.29
C ASP A 296 -14.42 42.14 11.80
N GLY A 297 -15.15 42.78 12.71
CA GLY A 297 -16.19 43.75 12.42
C GLY A 297 -17.53 43.16 11.94
N LEU A 298 -17.72 41.86 12.02
CA LEU A 298 -18.95 41.15 11.65
C LEU A 298 -19.58 40.44 12.85
N SER A 299 -20.83 39.97 12.65
CA SER A 299 -21.48 39.10 13.61
C SER A 299 -20.92 37.67 13.52
N PRO A 300 -21.09 36.85 14.59
CA PRO A 300 -20.74 35.43 14.54
C PRO A 300 -21.41 34.71 13.36
N LEU A 301 -20.71 33.78 12.77
CA LEU A 301 -21.15 32.99 11.64
C LEU A 301 -21.08 31.51 12.04
N ASP A 302 -22.17 30.79 11.88
CA ASP A 302 -22.23 29.36 12.10
C ASP A 302 -21.27 28.62 11.19
N ILE A 303 -20.58 27.62 11.74
CA ILE A 303 -19.67 26.76 11.01
C ILE A 303 -20.36 25.41 10.80
N SER A 304 -20.74 25.13 9.55
CA SER A 304 -21.25 23.82 9.17
C SER A 304 -20.22 23.06 8.36
N LEU A 305 -19.81 21.90 8.87
CA LEU A 305 -18.84 21.01 8.23
C LEU A 305 -19.51 19.69 7.88
N SER A 306 -19.27 19.21 6.67
CA SER A 306 -19.74 17.90 6.23
C SER A 306 -18.55 16.93 6.18
N LEU A 307 -18.68 15.80 6.87
CA LEU A 307 -17.75 14.67 6.76
C LEU A 307 -18.36 13.65 5.78
N ILE A 308 -17.63 13.38 4.70
CA ILE A 308 -18.01 12.32 3.76
C ILE A 308 -17.26 11.07 4.19
N VAL A 309 -18.00 10.02 4.48
CA VAL A 309 -17.46 8.69 4.78
C VAL A 309 -17.87 7.74 3.67
N TYR A 310 -17.00 6.80 3.35
CA TYR A 310 -17.37 5.68 2.50
C TYR A 310 -18.24 4.73 3.33
N ALA A 311 -19.41 4.39 2.82
CA ALA A 311 -20.27 3.37 3.40
C ALA A 311 -20.28 2.19 2.41
N ASP A 312 -19.87 1.03 2.87
CA ASP A 312 -19.99 -0.24 2.15
C ASP A 312 -21.46 -0.69 2.08
#